data_f61d4e3ac56c718355ead0ba9a3f6f91
#
_entry.id   f61d4e3ac56c718355ead0ba9a3f6f91
#
_cell.length_a   1.000
_cell.length_b   1.000
_cell.length_c   1.000
_cell.angle_alpha   90.00
_cell.angle_beta   90.00
_cell.angle_gamma   90.00
#
_symmetry.space_group_name_H-M   'P 1'
#
loop_
_entity.id
_entity.type
_entity.pdbx_description
1 polymer ?
#
loop_
_entity_poly.entity_id
_entity_poly.type
_entity_poly.pdbx_seq_one_letter_code
_entity_poly.pdbx_strand_id
1 'polypeptide(L)'
;VFLFCRRRDSLYLAHYSRVLTHIASRLTEKEHIAAFIRFASDGIEVEEALHGSFLKGDVPAPEEISPTCLLYTSVLQAQATAPVEVEAAAVLPCFWVYQQVGRQIIARQQGSGNPYAQWIETYADPSFTEATSRAIGICDALAEKTGPETRRRMTDIFLRCTKMEWLFWDSAWYLESWKI
;
A
#
# COMPACT_ATOMS: atom_id res chain seq x y z
N VAL A 1 -2.75 -13.46 14.66
CA VAL A 1 -3.12 -12.18 14.00
C VAL A 1 -1.92 -11.60 13.26
N PHE A 2 -0.80 -11.26 13.89
CA PHE A 2 0.33 -10.57 13.25
C PHE A 2 0.98 -11.35 12.10
N LEU A 3 1.29 -12.62 12.26
CA LEU A 3 1.83 -13.49 11.19
C LEU A 3 0.85 -13.62 10.02
N PHE A 4 -0.42 -13.67 10.31
CA PHE A 4 -1.49 -13.72 9.32
C PHE A 4 -1.61 -12.41 8.52
N CYS A 5 -1.50 -11.26 9.19
CA CYS A 5 -1.43 -9.96 8.56
C CYS A 5 -0.25 -9.87 7.58
N ARG A 6 0.94 -10.27 8.01
CA ARG A 6 2.17 -10.20 7.21
C ARG A 6 2.15 -11.08 5.96
N ARG A 7 1.56 -12.27 6.03
CA ARG A 7 1.39 -13.12 4.84
C ARG A 7 0.50 -12.46 3.78
N ARG A 8 -0.55 -11.77 4.24
CA ARG A 8 -1.45 -11.03 3.36
C ARG A 8 -0.79 -9.78 2.78
N ASP A 9 0.03 -9.09 3.59
CA ASP A 9 0.85 -7.96 3.13
C ASP A 9 1.74 -8.37 1.96
N SER A 10 2.39 -9.53 2.03
CA SER A 10 3.23 -10.03 0.94
C SER A 10 2.43 -10.24 -0.35
N LEU A 11 1.27 -10.93 -0.28
CA LEU A 11 0.40 -11.12 -1.45
C LEU A 11 -0.11 -9.78 -2.00
N TYR A 12 -0.47 -8.84 -1.12
CA TYR A 12 -0.89 -7.51 -1.51
C TYR A 12 0.23 -6.73 -2.19
N LEU A 13 1.44 -6.70 -1.61
CA LEU A 13 2.59 -5.96 -2.12
C LEU A 13 3.03 -6.45 -3.50
N ALA A 14 2.97 -7.77 -3.76
CA ALA A 14 3.25 -8.33 -5.07
C ALA A 14 2.30 -7.79 -6.17
N HIS A 15 1.02 -7.60 -5.85
CA HIS A 15 0.05 -6.97 -6.75
C HIS A 15 0.24 -5.45 -6.82
N TYR A 16 0.48 -4.81 -5.69
CA TYR A 16 0.64 -3.37 -5.57
C TYR A 16 1.84 -2.86 -6.38
N SER A 17 2.99 -3.53 -6.32
CA SER A 17 4.18 -3.16 -7.09
C SER A 17 3.94 -3.21 -8.61
N ARG A 18 3.11 -4.14 -9.08
CA ARG A 18 2.70 -4.19 -10.50
C ARG A 18 1.83 -3.00 -10.88
N VAL A 19 0.92 -2.58 -10.02
CA VAL A 19 0.09 -1.38 -10.25
C VAL A 19 0.97 -0.13 -10.29
N LEU A 20 1.93 0.02 -9.37
CA LEU A 20 2.89 1.13 -9.36
C LEU A 20 3.72 1.18 -10.66
N THR A 21 4.18 0.03 -11.15
CA THR A 21 4.90 -0.07 -12.42
C THR A 21 4.00 0.30 -13.61
N HIS A 22 2.74 -0.12 -13.59
CA HIS A 22 1.77 0.25 -14.62
C HIS A 22 1.52 1.77 -14.64
N ILE A 23 1.37 2.41 -13.48
CA ILE A 23 1.27 3.88 -13.37
C ILE A 23 2.52 4.54 -13.96
N ALA A 24 3.72 4.07 -13.60
CA ALA A 24 4.98 4.60 -14.13
C ALA A 24 5.02 4.58 -15.66
N SER A 25 4.51 3.50 -16.29
CA SER A 25 4.49 3.37 -17.75
C SER A 25 3.56 4.35 -18.46
N ARG A 26 2.62 4.96 -17.74
CA ARG A 26 1.59 5.86 -18.29
C ARG A 26 1.86 7.34 -18.00
N LEU A 27 2.76 7.63 -17.05
CA LEU A 27 3.16 9.00 -16.71
C LEU A 27 4.05 9.61 -17.80
N THR A 28 4.01 10.93 -17.93
CA THR A 28 4.77 11.67 -18.94
C THR A 28 5.99 12.40 -18.39
N GLU A 29 5.93 12.82 -17.11
CA GLU A 29 7.02 13.53 -16.44
C GLU A 29 8.10 12.57 -15.97
N LYS A 30 9.35 12.75 -16.39
CA LYS A 30 10.47 11.85 -16.08
C LYS A 30 10.68 11.63 -14.59
N GLU A 31 10.53 12.71 -13.81
CA GLU A 31 10.67 12.64 -12.35
C GLU A 31 9.56 11.82 -11.69
N HIS A 32 8.33 11.91 -12.21
CA HIS A 32 7.19 11.11 -11.74
C HIS A 32 7.37 9.64 -12.11
N ILE A 33 7.82 9.35 -13.34
CA ILE A 33 8.14 8.00 -13.81
C ILE A 33 9.18 7.36 -12.88
N ALA A 34 10.30 8.07 -12.67
CA ALA A 34 11.39 7.58 -11.82
C ALA A 34 10.93 7.34 -10.36
N ALA A 35 10.05 8.20 -9.84
CA ALA A 35 9.49 8.02 -8.50
C ALA A 35 8.64 6.75 -8.40
N PHE A 36 7.71 6.51 -9.33
CA PHE A 36 6.85 5.33 -9.30
C PHE A 36 7.62 4.03 -9.56
N ILE A 37 8.68 4.04 -10.39
CA ILE A 37 9.59 2.90 -10.54
C ILE A 37 10.29 2.60 -9.21
N ARG A 38 10.76 3.62 -8.50
CA ARG A 38 11.40 3.45 -7.18
C ARG A 38 10.40 2.91 -6.15
N PHE A 39 9.20 3.46 -6.07
CA PHE A 39 8.16 2.95 -5.19
C PHE A 39 7.85 1.48 -5.44
N ALA A 40 7.85 1.04 -6.71
CA ALA A 40 7.65 -0.36 -7.05
C ALA A 40 8.83 -1.24 -6.62
N SER A 41 10.07 -0.78 -6.79
CA SER A 41 11.28 -1.47 -6.35
C SER A 41 11.31 -1.61 -4.82
N ASP A 42 11.09 -0.50 -4.11
CA ASP A 42 11.07 -0.48 -2.65
C ASP A 42 9.99 -1.44 -2.10
N GLY A 43 8.82 -1.51 -2.77
CA GLY A 43 7.75 -2.45 -2.42
C GLY A 43 8.18 -3.92 -2.55
N ILE A 44 8.94 -4.26 -3.59
CA ILE A 44 9.49 -5.61 -3.78
C ILE A 44 10.54 -5.92 -2.71
N GLU A 45 11.44 -4.99 -2.40
CA GLU A 45 12.45 -5.16 -1.36
C GLU A 45 11.83 -5.37 0.03
N VAL A 46 10.75 -4.64 0.34
CA VAL A 46 10.00 -4.84 1.59
C VAL A 46 9.34 -6.21 1.61
N GLU A 47 8.76 -6.67 0.50
CA GLU A 47 8.20 -8.02 0.38
C GLU A 47 9.27 -9.09 0.65
N GLU A 48 10.43 -9.00 0.00
CA GLU A 48 11.55 -9.94 0.18
C GLU A 48 12.07 -9.93 1.62
N ALA A 49 12.20 -8.76 2.24
CA ALA A 49 12.60 -8.64 3.64
C ALA A 49 11.58 -9.28 4.60
N LEU A 50 10.30 -9.13 4.31
CA LEU A 50 9.22 -9.79 5.05
C LEU A 50 9.31 -11.32 4.93
N HIS A 51 9.59 -11.85 3.73
CA HIS A 51 9.79 -13.28 3.52
C HIS A 51 11.06 -13.80 4.23
N GLY A 52 12.18 -13.08 4.10
CA GLY A 52 13.48 -13.54 4.61
C GLY A 52 13.61 -13.57 6.13
N SER A 53 12.95 -12.65 6.84
CA SER A 53 13.15 -12.45 8.28
C SER A 53 12.20 -13.25 9.17
N PHE A 54 11.00 -13.64 8.68
CA PHE A 54 9.92 -14.18 9.53
C PHE A 54 9.33 -15.51 9.05
N LEU A 55 9.70 -15.98 7.85
CA LEU A 55 9.21 -17.24 7.28
C LEU A 55 10.28 -18.35 7.32
N LYS A 56 11.35 -18.18 8.12
CA LYS A 56 12.33 -19.25 8.39
C LYS A 56 11.72 -20.29 9.33
N GLY A 57 10.98 -21.21 8.79
CA GLY A 57 10.36 -22.33 9.47
C GLY A 57 9.12 -22.76 8.69
N ASP A 58 8.84 -24.06 8.59
CA ASP A 58 7.77 -24.72 7.84
C ASP A 58 6.67 -23.77 7.34
N VAL A 59 6.89 -23.19 6.16
CA VAL A 59 5.89 -22.33 5.51
C VAL A 59 4.94 -23.27 4.81
N PRO A 60 3.67 -23.37 5.25
CA PRO A 60 2.66 -24.04 4.45
C PRO A 60 2.60 -23.42 3.06
N ALA A 61 2.18 -24.19 2.06
CA ALA A 61 1.92 -23.73 0.71
C ALA A 61 1.21 -22.36 0.71
N PRO A 62 1.39 -21.51 -0.34
CA PRO A 62 0.81 -20.18 -0.37
C PRO A 62 -0.68 -20.28 -0.01
N GLU A 63 -1.04 -19.64 1.10
CA GLU A 63 -2.45 -19.52 1.47
C GLU A 63 -3.17 -18.80 0.35
N GLU A 64 -4.34 -19.24 0.03
CA GLU A 64 -5.23 -18.58 -0.92
C GLU A 64 -5.43 -17.12 -0.48
N ILE A 65 -5.37 -16.20 -1.43
CA ILE A 65 -5.62 -14.78 -1.17
C ILE A 65 -7.00 -14.62 -0.49
N SER A 66 -7.05 -13.87 0.60
CA SER A 66 -8.32 -13.69 1.32
C SER A 66 -9.34 -12.86 0.54
N PRO A 67 -10.64 -13.00 0.82
CA PRO A 67 -11.69 -12.21 0.15
C PRO A 67 -11.41 -10.71 0.13
N THR A 68 -11.07 -10.12 1.26
CA THR A 68 -10.77 -8.69 1.36
C THR A 68 -9.50 -8.30 0.60
N CYS A 69 -8.43 -9.10 0.68
CA CYS A 69 -7.21 -8.82 -0.05
C CYS A 69 -7.43 -8.93 -1.56
N LEU A 70 -8.18 -9.94 -2.02
CA LEU A 70 -8.57 -10.07 -3.41
C LEU A 70 -9.44 -8.89 -3.87
N LEU A 71 -10.41 -8.47 -3.05
CA LEU A 71 -11.25 -7.31 -3.35
C LEU A 71 -10.39 -6.05 -3.53
N TYR A 72 -9.49 -5.78 -2.59
CA TYR A 72 -8.66 -4.57 -2.64
C TYR A 72 -7.72 -4.58 -3.85
N THR A 73 -7.00 -5.67 -4.09
CA THR A 73 -6.11 -5.78 -5.26
C THR A 73 -6.89 -5.68 -6.57
N SER A 74 -8.10 -6.24 -6.64
CA SER A 74 -8.98 -6.12 -7.81
C SER A 74 -9.45 -4.67 -8.03
N VAL A 75 -9.77 -3.93 -6.97
CA VAL A 75 -10.13 -2.49 -7.06
C VAL A 75 -8.97 -1.68 -7.62
N LEU A 76 -7.74 -1.93 -7.18
CA LEU A 76 -6.55 -1.26 -7.69
C LEU A 76 -6.31 -1.59 -9.17
N GLN A 77 -6.34 -2.87 -9.53
CA GLN A 77 -6.13 -3.32 -10.92
C GLN A 77 -7.21 -2.82 -11.87
N ALA A 78 -8.45 -2.67 -11.41
CA ALA A 78 -9.54 -2.12 -12.22
C ALA A 78 -9.29 -0.66 -12.64
N GLN A 79 -8.40 0.07 -11.95
CA GLN A 79 -8.04 1.43 -12.36
C GLN A 79 -7.09 1.48 -13.57
N ALA A 80 -6.56 0.37 -14.03
CA ALA A 80 -5.67 0.31 -15.20
C ALA A 80 -6.30 0.90 -16.49
N THR A 81 -7.61 0.88 -16.59
CA THR A 81 -8.36 1.48 -17.72
C THR A 81 -8.89 2.88 -17.44
N ALA A 82 -8.70 3.40 -16.23
CA ALA A 82 -9.05 4.77 -15.85
C ALA A 82 -7.96 5.77 -16.30
N PRO A 83 -8.19 7.09 -16.27
CA PRO A 83 -7.11 8.07 -16.36
C PRO A 83 -6.00 7.79 -15.35
N VAL A 84 -4.73 8.02 -15.72
CA VAL A 84 -3.57 7.70 -14.86
C VAL A 84 -3.62 8.47 -13.54
N GLU A 85 -4.21 9.65 -13.51
CA GLU A 85 -4.45 10.46 -12.33
C GLU A 85 -5.31 9.72 -11.29
N VAL A 86 -6.35 9.05 -11.78
CA VAL A 86 -7.25 8.25 -10.94
C VAL A 86 -6.55 7.00 -10.41
N GLU A 87 -5.76 6.34 -11.25
CA GLU A 87 -4.96 5.17 -10.85
C GLU A 87 -3.91 5.56 -9.80
N ALA A 88 -3.22 6.70 -9.98
CA ALA A 88 -2.26 7.21 -8.99
C ALA A 88 -2.94 7.56 -7.66
N ALA A 89 -4.14 8.14 -7.68
CA ALA A 89 -4.90 8.43 -6.47
C ALA A 89 -5.37 7.16 -5.74
N ALA A 90 -5.58 6.05 -6.45
CA ALA A 90 -6.01 4.79 -5.86
C ALA A 90 -4.92 4.13 -5.01
N VAL A 91 -3.64 4.30 -5.35
CA VAL A 91 -2.52 3.72 -4.61
C VAL A 91 -2.04 4.59 -3.44
N LEU A 92 -2.40 5.87 -3.41
CA LEU A 92 -1.94 6.81 -2.39
C LEU A 92 -2.33 6.44 -0.95
N PRO A 93 -3.52 5.86 -0.64
CA PRO A 93 -3.88 5.46 0.72
C PRO A 93 -2.87 4.51 1.37
N CYS A 94 -2.27 3.58 0.63
CA CYS A 94 -1.27 2.66 1.15
C CYS A 94 -0.05 3.39 1.73
N PHE A 95 0.42 4.46 1.09
CA PHE A 95 1.47 5.31 1.65
C PHE A 95 0.98 6.11 2.85
N TRP A 96 -0.12 6.83 2.68
CA TRP A 96 -0.57 7.83 3.65
C TRP A 96 -1.10 7.23 4.94
N VAL A 97 -1.95 6.21 4.85
CA VAL A 97 -2.56 5.57 6.03
C VAL A 97 -1.48 4.91 6.89
N TYR A 98 -0.56 4.15 6.29
CA TYR A 98 0.53 3.49 7.01
C TYR A 98 1.45 4.50 7.69
N GLN A 99 1.81 5.61 7.02
CA GLN A 99 2.59 6.66 7.63
C GLN A 99 1.88 7.27 8.85
N GLN A 100 0.58 7.59 8.73
CA GLN A 100 -0.17 8.19 9.83
C GLN A 100 -0.34 7.22 11.00
N VAL A 101 -0.64 5.96 10.72
CA VAL A 101 -0.77 4.91 11.73
C VAL A 101 0.57 4.67 12.45
N GLY A 102 1.67 4.53 11.70
CA GLY A 102 3.00 4.35 12.26
C GLY A 102 3.38 5.49 13.22
N ARG A 103 3.19 6.74 12.79
CA ARG A 103 3.44 7.93 13.64
C ARG A 103 2.57 7.95 14.89
N GLN A 104 1.30 7.60 14.79
CA GLN A 104 0.41 7.57 15.96
C GLN A 104 0.77 6.47 16.95
N ILE A 105 1.16 5.28 16.46
CA ILE A 105 1.58 4.18 17.33
C ILE A 105 2.83 4.59 18.10
N ILE A 106 3.85 5.14 17.43
CA ILE A 106 5.08 5.61 18.09
C ILE A 106 4.78 6.68 19.11
N ALA A 107 3.94 7.66 18.78
CA ALA A 107 3.59 8.74 19.72
C ALA A 107 2.84 8.26 20.97
N ARG A 108 2.15 7.12 20.88
CA ARG A 108 1.38 6.53 21.99
C ARG A 108 2.07 5.38 22.70
N GLN A 109 3.22 4.93 22.19
CA GLN A 109 3.94 3.79 22.75
C GLN A 109 4.46 4.14 24.15
N GLN A 110 4.09 3.31 25.14
CA GLN A 110 4.57 3.41 26.51
C GLN A 110 5.48 2.21 26.81
N GLY A 111 6.72 2.49 27.22
CA GLY A 111 7.68 1.47 27.66
C GLY A 111 8.53 0.87 26.54
N SER A 112 9.57 0.12 26.95
CA SER A 112 10.49 -0.62 26.08
C SER A 112 10.04 -2.08 25.98
N GLY A 113 10.14 -2.69 24.77
CA GLY A 113 9.89 -4.12 24.60
C GLY A 113 8.66 -4.48 23.77
N ASN A 114 8.19 -3.56 22.92
CA ASN A 114 7.15 -3.90 21.95
C ASN A 114 7.70 -4.93 20.94
N PRO A 115 7.14 -6.13 20.84
CA PRO A 115 7.60 -7.17 19.90
C PRO A 115 7.49 -6.76 18.42
N TYR A 116 6.78 -5.69 18.14
CA TYR A 116 6.55 -5.15 16.78
C TYR A 116 7.31 -3.85 16.52
N ALA A 117 8.22 -3.44 17.42
CA ALA A 117 8.95 -2.18 17.31
C ALA A 117 9.62 -2.02 15.95
N GLN A 118 10.34 -3.01 15.48
CA GLN A 118 11.03 -2.98 14.18
C GLN A 118 10.06 -2.76 13.00
N TRP A 119 8.90 -3.38 13.03
CA TRP A 119 7.86 -3.20 12.03
C TRP A 119 7.27 -1.78 12.05
N ILE A 120 7.02 -1.25 13.25
CA ILE A 120 6.50 0.12 13.44
C ILE A 120 7.53 1.15 12.98
N GLU A 121 8.80 0.95 13.29
CA GLU A 121 9.92 1.82 12.90
C GLU A 121 10.04 1.95 11.38
N THR A 122 9.75 0.89 10.61
CA THR A 122 9.75 0.95 9.14
C THR A 122 8.83 2.04 8.59
N TYR A 123 7.64 2.23 9.16
CA TYR A 123 6.68 3.25 8.71
C TYR A 123 6.93 4.65 9.28
N ALA A 124 7.82 4.78 10.25
CA ALA A 124 8.27 6.07 10.78
C ALA A 124 9.63 6.48 10.21
N ASP A 125 10.24 5.65 9.40
CA ASP A 125 11.52 5.94 8.77
C ASP A 125 11.43 7.21 7.90
N PRO A 126 12.44 8.09 7.94
CA PRO A 126 12.49 9.29 7.11
C PRO A 126 12.33 9.01 5.61
N SER A 127 12.86 7.89 5.11
CA SER A 127 12.76 7.51 3.70
C SER A 127 11.32 7.20 3.30
N PHE A 128 10.57 6.50 4.16
CA PHE A 128 9.15 6.25 3.93
C PHE A 128 8.31 7.55 3.99
N THR A 129 8.70 8.46 4.88
CA THR A 129 8.09 9.80 4.98
C THR A 129 8.32 10.61 3.71
N GLU A 130 9.53 10.58 3.16
CA GLU A 130 9.87 11.26 1.91
C GLU A 130 9.11 10.65 0.72
N ALA A 131 9.08 9.32 0.62
CA ALA A 131 8.34 8.60 -0.41
C ALA A 131 6.84 8.97 -0.37
N THR A 132 6.22 8.98 0.81
CA THR A 132 4.83 9.39 0.99
C THR A 132 4.59 10.83 0.56
N SER A 133 5.45 11.76 0.98
CA SER A 133 5.34 13.18 0.62
C SER A 133 5.48 13.37 -0.89
N ARG A 134 6.38 12.61 -1.53
CA ARG A 134 6.57 12.63 -2.97
C ARG A 134 5.35 12.06 -3.70
N ALA A 135 4.77 10.96 -3.23
CA ALA A 135 3.55 10.39 -3.82
C ALA A 135 2.37 11.36 -3.75
N ILE A 136 2.20 12.06 -2.62
CA ILE A 136 1.19 13.12 -2.45
C ILE A 136 1.44 14.24 -3.48
N GLY A 137 2.66 14.77 -3.54
CA GLY A 137 3.01 15.87 -4.45
C GLY A 137 2.80 15.51 -5.93
N ILE A 138 3.04 14.25 -6.32
CA ILE A 138 2.76 13.78 -7.68
C ILE A 138 1.25 13.74 -7.93
N CYS A 139 0.45 13.21 -7.00
CA CYS A 139 -1.01 13.21 -7.13
C CYS A 139 -1.59 14.63 -7.22
N ASP A 140 -1.07 15.57 -6.43
CA ASP A 140 -1.48 16.97 -6.47
C ASP A 140 -1.14 17.60 -7.84
N ALA A 141 0.07 17.40 -8.34
CA ALA A 141 0.50 17.90 -9.65
C ALA A 141 -0.34 17.32 -10.81
N LEU A 142 -0.74 16.04 -10.71
CA LEU A 142 -1.66 15.42 -11.67
C LEU A 142 -3.06 16.02 -11.57
N ALA A 143 -3.56 16.25 -10.34
CA ALA A 143 -4.86 16.87 -10.11
C ALA A 143 -4.94 18.31 -10.62
N GLU A 144 -3.86 19.08 -10.52
CA GLU A 144 -3.77 20.45 -11.04
C GLU A 144 -3.91 20.50 -12.55
N LYS A 145 -3.35 19.52 -13.27
CA LYS A 145 -3.33 19.45 -14.72
C LYS A 145 -4.60 18.86 -15.34
N THR A 146 -5.52 18.34 -14.53
CA THR A 146 -6.73 17.65 -15.00
C THR A 146 -8.01 18.43 -14.73
N GLY A 147 -9.10 18.03 -15.39
CA GLY A 147 -10.41 18.66 -15.26
C GLY A 147 -11.16 18.26 -13.97
N PRO A 148 -12.25 19.02 -13.64
CA PRO A 148 -12.99 18.80 -12.38
C PRO A 148 -13.57 17.39 -12.26
N GLU A 149 -14.01 16.78 -13.34
CA GLU A 149 -14.55 15.41 -13.34
C GLU A 149 -13.51 14.37 -12.94
N THR A 150 -12.29 14.46 -13.53
CA THR A 150 -11.19 13.56 -13.16
C THR A 150 -10.76 13.78 -11.72
N ARG A 151 -10.68 15.02 -11.24
CA ARG A 151 -10.38 15.34 -9.83
C ARG A 151 -11.41 14.71 -8.88
N ARG A 152 -12.69 14.79 -9.22
CA ARG A 152 -13.74 14.12 -8.43
C ARG A 152 -13.50 12.61 -8.38
N ARG A 153 -13.21 11.98 -9.51
CA ARG A 153 -12.89 10.54 -9.58
C ARG A 153 -11.63 10.18 -8.78
N MET A 154 -10.61 11.02 -8.79
CA MET A 154 -9.42 10.86 -7.93
C MET A 154 -9.81 10.85 -6.45
N THR A 155 -10.62 11.80 -6.01
CA THR A 155 -11.10 11.86 -4.62
C THR A 155 -11.95 10.64 -4.26
N ASP A 156 -12.88 10.23 -5.13
CA ASP A 156 -13.77 9.10 -4.90
C ASP A 156 -12.98 7.79 -4.75
N ILE A 157 -12.00 7.54 -5.61
CA ILE A 157 -11.19 6.33 -5.54
C ILE A 157 -10.24 6.35 -4.34
N PHE A 158 -9.64 7.50 -4.01
CA PHE A 158 -8.82 7.67 -2.82
C PHE A 158 -9.60 7.30 -1.55
N LEU A 159 -10.81 7.86 -1.39
CA LEU A 159 -11.67 7.56 -0.25
C LEU A 159 -12.10 6.09 -0.21
N ARG A 160 -12.35 5.48 -1.37
CA ARG A 160 -12.67 4.05 -1.47
C ARG A 160 -11.48 3.20 -1.04
N CYS A 161 -10.28 3.46 -1.55
CA CYS A 161 -9.09 2.72 -1.19
C CYS A 161 -8.69 2.94 0.28
N THR A 162 -8.92 4.13 0.85
CA THR A 162 -8.76 4.37 2.30
C THR A 162 -9.67 3.45 3.13
N LYS A 163 -10.92 3.21 2.68
CA LYS A 163 -11.80 2.24 3.33
C LYS A 163 -11.30 0.80 3.15
N MET A 164 -10.66 0.49 2.01
CA MET A 164 -10.06 -0.84 1.80
C MET A 164 -8.87 -1.08 2.73
N GLU A 165 -8.06 -0.05 3.04
CA GLU A 165 -7.00 -0.16 4.06
C GLU A 165 -7.59 -0.56 5.42
N TRP A 166 -8.66 0.08 5.84
CA TRP A 166 -9.32 -0.28 7.10
C TRP A 166 -9.86 -1.72 7.06
N LEU A 167 -10.54 -2.12 5.98
CA LEU A 167 -11.05 -3.48 5.82
C LEU A 167 -9.91 -4.51 5.80
N PHE A 168 -8.76 -4.18 5.22
CA PHE A 168 -7.58 -5.04 5.22
C PHE A 168 -7.11 -5.35 6.64
N TRP A 169 -6.99 -4.33 7.50
CA TRP A 169 -6.66 -4.48 8.92
C TRP A 169 -7.73 -5.27 9.70
N ASP A 170 -9.00 -4.94 9.48
CA ASP A 170 -10.13 -5.62 10.09
C ASP A 170 -10.16 -7.12 9.73
N SER A 171 -9.96 -7.44 8.46
CA SER A 171 -9.90 -8.82 7.97
C SER A 171 -8.74 -9.61 8.59
N ALA A 172 -7.60 -8.96 8.83
CA ALA A 172 -6.47 -9.57 9.50
C ALA A 172 -6.72 -9.78 10.99
N TRP A 173 -7.41 -8.86 11.64
CA TRP A 173 -7.80 -8.98 13.04
C TRP A 173 -8.73 -10.16 13.27
N TYR A 174 -9.73 -10.35 12.41
CA TYR A 174 -10.71 -11.44 12.49
C TYR A 174 -10.27 -12.74 11.80
N LEU A 175 -9.03 -12.81 11.31
CA LEU A 175 -8.48 -13.99 10.61
C LEU A 175 -9.40 -14.44 9.46
N GLU A 176 -9.86 -13.47 8.65
CA GLU A 176 -10.81 -13.73 7.57
C GLU A 176 -10.38 -14.89 6.67
N SER A 177 -11.30 -15.76 6.33
CA SER A 177 -11.14 -16.86 5.36
C SER A 177 -12.35 -16.96 4.46
N TRP A 178 -12.21 -17.69 3.37
CA TRP A 178 -13.34 -18.00 2.50
C TRP A 178 -14.40 -18.82 3.27
N LYS A 179 -15.68 -18.48 3.05
CA LYS A 179 -16.83 -19.18 3.66
C LYS A 179 -17.37 -20.22 2.69
N ILE A 180 -16.53 -21.16 2.30
CA ILE A 180 -16.86 -22.27 1.41
C ILE A 180 -16.48 -23.59 2.04
#